data_6c18c252b15c4ce822c2fdc8dabb3730
#
_entry.id   6c18c252b15c4ce822c2fdc8dabb3730
#
_cell.length_a   1.000
_cell.length_b   1.000
_cell.length_c   1.000
_cell.angle_alpha   90.00
_cell.angle_beta   90.00
_cell.angle_gamma   90.00
#
_symmetry.space_group_name_H-M   'P 1'
#
loop_
_entity.id
_entity.type
_entity.pdbx_description
1 polymer ?
#
loop_
_entity_poly.entity_id
_entity_poly.type
_entity_poly.pdbx_seq_one_letter_code
_entity_poly.pdbx_strand_id
1 'polypeptide(L)'
;MTHYYKLLGIRELIFIGMFLVLFTSLQLVDPDYFYHVKTGGYIIQNMALPQGDIFSNSVNGKHWVVHEWLFEVLLYVTKLAAGDWGLKLLTTSLFVMSLIITYLTMNKLNIRFIVICPLLLIAYWLTQGGLSPRPHLTTYVFYTYYLSLLLSFKYLKSSQFLWTIPIVMLIWTNAHGGYVLGVGILGLFLLAEWVIIYINSQHDAQFITSLKKLSVIVLVTVLSTGIKPTGFSEWLFPFQITSMKHLIYVQEWQSPSFHDLSGRLYLLLVLIFFVSNIYRKHKPDLTELLLPIVLLVLGFISQRHVPLAALTLIIFIGMAIQDVHLSLIKNIWQRLGLKNAYTKYIGGGKQLGDTEYILNWMLLLVMLLVFALYYPTYQLKQVEKNDEAVPNKAYAFIEKNGITGKVFNTQPIGGYLISKLYPNQGVFIDGRGGDLYGDKFTFEYMTIYHVGEGWEKLFNQYQIDYLLIDHKSALGQILSAQNRYKLVYDDKYYSVLVKNEGKFESIIQKYAIPDNIVLAPLHKLSLLN
;
A
#
# COMPACT_ATOMS: atom_id res chain seq x y z
N MET A 1 -39.90 -15.15 9.80
CA MET A 1 -39.12 -13.85 9.85
C MET A 1 -38.24 -13.70 11.08
N THR A 2 -37.82 -14.75 11.80
CA THR A 2 -37.53 -14.64 13.25
C THR A 2 -36.06 -14.64 13.66
N HIS A 3 -35.06 -14.58 12.77
CA HIS A 3 -33.67 -14.66 13.23
C HIS A 3 -32.66 -13.70 12.52
N TYR A 4 -33.07 -12.91 11.55
CA TYR A 4 -32.14 -12.03 10.82
C TYR A 4 -31.57 -10.88 11.68
N TYR A 5 -32.30 -10.40 12.69
CA TYR A 5 -31.79 -9.36 13.59
C TYR A 5 -30.63 -9.83 14.48
N LYS A 6 -30.45 -11.15 14.67
CA LYS A 6 -29.34 -11.75 15.43
C LYS A 6 -28.03 -11.85 14.65
N LEU A 7 -27.99 -11.40 13.38
CA LEU A 7 -26.80 -11.43 12.54
C LEU A 7 -25.81 -10.29 12.85
N LEU A 8 -26.27 -9.21 13.50
CA LEU A 8 -25.47 -8.02 13.73
C LEU A 8 -24.96 -7.98 15.19
N GLY A 9 -23.77 -8.50 15.41
CA GLY A 9 -23.06 -8.37 16.68
C GLY A 9 -22.11 -7.16 16.70
N ILE A 10 -21.47 -6.92 17.84
CA ILE A 10 -20.49 -5.85 18.02
C ILE A 10 -19.27 -6.00 17.08
N ARG A 11 -18.94 -7.23 16.70
CA ARG A 11 -17.81 -7.55 15.82
C ARG A 11 -18.05 -7.01 14.40
N GLU A 12 -19.24 -7.30 13.89
CA GLU A 12 -19.70 -6.84 12.56
C GLU A 12 -19.75 -5.30 12.54
N LEU A 13 -20.24 -4.67 13.61
CA LEU A 13 -20.26 -3.22 13.75
C LEU A 13 -18.86 -2.59 13.72
N ILE A 14 -17.86 -3.22 14.35
CA ILE A 14 -16.48 -2.74 14.31
C ILE A 14 -15.96 -2.74 12.87
N PHE A 15 -16.15 -3.83 12.10
CA PHE A 15 -15.72 -3.88 10.70
C PHE A 15 -16.47 -2.90 9.81
N ILE A 16 -17.78 -2.75 10.01
CA ILE A 16 -18.56 -1.73 9.30
C ILE A 16 -18.05 -0.33 9.64
N GLY A 17 -17.77 -0.06 10.91
CA GLY A 17 -17.20 1.22 11.35
C GLY A 17 -15.83 1.49 10.73
N MET A 18 -14.94 0.52 10.74
CA MET A 18 -13.64 0.61 10.06
C MET A 18 -13.82 0.91 8.56
N PHE A 19 -14.73 0.18 7.90
CA PHE A 19 -15.02 0.39 6.49
C PHE A 19 -15.51 1.81 6.22
N LEU A 20 -16.50 2.29 6.97
CA LEU A 20 -17.07 3.63 6.77
C LEU A 20 -16.03 4.74 7.02
N VAL A 21 -15.20 4.60 8.06
CA VAL A 21 -14.13 5.55 8.34
C VAL A 21 -13.10 5.58 7.20
N LEU A 22 -12.63 4.41 6.75
CA LEU A 22 -11.67 4.31 5.64
C LEU A 22 -12.26 4.85 4.34
N PHE A 23 -13.48 4.46 4.01
CA PHE A 23 -14.15 4.93 2.80
C PHE A 23 -14.31 6.45 2.79
N THR A 24 -14.62 7.04 3.96
CA THR A 24 -14.71 8.49 4.11
C THR A 24 -13.36 9.16 3.95
N SER A 25 -12.32 8.62 4.60
CA SER A 25 -10.98 9.24 4.64
C SER A 25 -10.17 9.01 3.37
N LEU A 26 -10.50 7.98 2.58
CA LEU A 26 -9.78 7.66 1.35
C LEU A 26 -9.92 8.78 0.32
N GLN A 27 -8.78 9.33 -0.08
CA GLN A 27 -8.67 10.30 -1.16
C GLN A 27 -8.00 9.63 -2.37
N LEU A 28 -8.51 9.94 -3.56
CA LEU A 28 -7.96 9.44 -4.82
C LEU A 28 -6.92 10.44 -5.37
N VAL A 29 -5.90 10.70 -4.56
CA VAL A 29 -4.84 11.69 -4.86
C VAL A 29 -3.45 11.06 -4.98
N ASP A 30 -3.34 9.75 -4.71
CA ASP A 30 -2.09 9.02 -4.95
C ASP A 30 -1.75 9.11 -6.45
N PRO A 31 -0.60 9.67 -6.82
CA PRO A 31 -0.28 9.90 -8.22
C PRO A 31 -0.21 8.61 -9.04
N ASP A 32 0.16 7.50 -8.42
CA ASP A 32 0.42 6.25 -9.14
C ASP A 32 -0.87 5.60 -9.64
N TYR A 33 -2.00 5.72 -8.92
CA TYR A 33 -3.24 5.09 -9.39
C TYR A 33 -3.69 5.61 -10.77
N PHE A 34 -3.34 6.84 -11.11
CA PHE A 34 -3.74 7.42 -12.39
C PHE A 34 -3.11 6.69 -13.57
N TYR A 35 -1.80 6.39 -13.51
CA TYR A 35 -1.17 5.65 -14.60
C TYR A 35 -1.63 4.18 -14.62
N HIS A 36 -1.89 3.56 -13.46
CA HIS A 36 -2.45 2.20 -13.41
C HIS A 36 -3.81 2.12 -14.12
N VAL A 37 -4.72 3.05 -13.84
CA VAL A 37 -6.01 3.12 -14.53
C VAL A 37 -5.82 3.34 -16.04
N LYS A 38 -4.86 4.20 -16.43
CA LYS A 38 -4.59 4.50 -17.84
C LYS A 38 -4.00 3.29 -18.58
N THR A 39 -3.08 2.57 -17.93
CA THR A 39 -2.51 1.32 -18.45
C THR A 39 -3.58 0.25 -18.64
N GLY A 40 -4.45 0.05 -17.64
CA GLY A 40 -5.59 -0.86 -17.75
C GLY A 40 -6.52 -0.51 -18.91
N GLY A 41 -6.77 0.81 -19.13
CA GLY A 41 -7.51 1.30 -20.28
C GLY A 41 -6.85 0.98 -21.62
N TYR A 42 -5.53 1.19 -21.71
CA TYR A 42 -4.76 0.81 -22.90
C TYR A 42 -4.87 -0.69 -23.21
N ILE A 43 -4.72 -1.54 -22.17
CA ILE A 43 -4.80 -3.00 -22.33
C ILE A 43 -6.17 -3.42 -22.86
N ILE A 44 -7.25 -2.88 -22.30
CA ILE A 44 -8.63 -3.21 -22.75
C ILE A 44 -8.90 -2.73 -24.16
N GLN A 45 -8.45 -1.51 -24.53
CA GLN A 45 -8.70 -0.93 -25.85
C GLN A 45 -7.89 -1.62 -26.95
N ASN A 46 -6.67 -2.05 -26.66
CA ASN A 46 -5.77 -2.66 -27.64
C ASN A 46 -5.72 -4.19 -27.56
N MET A 47 -6.36 -4.81 -26.57
CA MET A 47 -6.30 -6.25 -26.28
C MET A 47 -4.84 -6.77 -26.23
N ALA A 48 -3.91 -5.94 -25.78
CA ALA A 48 -2.48 -6.22 -25.75
C ALA A 48 -1.78 -5.41 -24.64
N LEU A 49 -0.70 -5.96 -24.08
CA LEU A 49 0.19 -5.23 -23.18
C LEU A 49 1.07 -4.26 -23.98
N PRO A 50 1.41 -3.08 -23.41
CA PRO A 50 2.43 -2.21 -23.99
C PRO A 50 3.76 -2.96 -24.13
N GLN A 51 4.39 -2.88 -25.31
CA GLN A 51 5.70 -3.51 -25.56
C GLN A 51 6.87 -2.68 -25.00
N GLY A 52 6.63 -1.42 -24.74
CA GLY A 52 7.56 -0.47 -24.14
C GLY A 52 6.83 0.74 -23.61
N ASP A 53 7.57 1.73 -23.15
CA ASP A 53 6.99 2.96 -22.62
C ASP A 53 6.25 3.75 -23.70
N ILE A 54 4.99 4.08 -23.41
CA ILE A 54 4.08 4.82 -24.27
C ILE A 54 3.65 6.16 -23.63
N PHE A 55 4.06 6.44 -22.39
CA PHE A 55 3.55 7.56 -21.62
C PHE A 55 4.55 8.69 -21.44
N SER A 56 5.87 8.44 -21.55
CA SER A 56 6.85 9.49 -21.35
C SER A 56 7.41 10.04 -22.68
N ASN A 57 7.89 11.28 -22.62
CA ASN A 57 8.63 11.89 -23.72
C ASN A 57 10.15 11.73 -23.56
N SER A 58 10.63 11.39 -22.36
CA SER A 58 12.04 11.27 -22.02
C SER A 58 12.64 9.91 -22.38
N VAL A 59 11.87 8.83 -22.23
CA VAL A 59 12.28 7.44 -22.46
C VAL A 59 11.29 6.65 -23.30
N ASN A 60 10.53 7.32 -24.18
CA ASN A 60 9.53 6.70 -25.03
C ASN A 60 10.10 5.49 -25.79
N GLY A 61 9.34 4.39 -25.84
CA GLY A 61 9.74 3.14 -26.48
C GLY A 61 10.74 2.29 -25.67
N LYS A 62 11.28 2.78 -24.55
CA LYS A 62 12.13 1.97 -23.68
C LYS A 62 11.36 0.76 -23.16
N HIS A 63 12.04 -0.39 -23.09
CA HIS A 63 11.43 -1.62 -22.58
C HIS A 63 10.83 -1.39 -21.19
N TRP A 64 9.56 -1.73 -21.04
CA TRP A 64 8.80 -1.63 -19.82
C TRP A 64 7.93 -2.86 -19.65
N VAL A 65 7.97 -3.47 -18.48
CA VAL A 65 7.20 -4.65 -18.15
C VAL A 65 6.03 -4.28 -17.25
N VAL A 66 4.82 -4.57 -17.71
CA VAL A 66 3.59 -4.28 -16.96
C VAL A 66 3.31 -5.44 -16.00
N HIS A 67 3.98 -5.43 -14.84
CA HIS A 67 3.92 -6.52 -13.84
C HIS A 67 2.53 -6.71 -13.23
N GLU A 68 1.73 -5.65 -13.20
CA GLU A 68 0.50 -5.53 -12.42
C GLU A 68 -0.74 -5.45 -13.31
N TRP A 69 -0.58 -5.92 -14.56
CA TRP A 69 -1.56 -5.76 -15.63
C TRP A 69 -2.98 -6.18 -15.25
N LEU A 70 -3.13 -7.28 -14.48
CA LEU A 70 -4.44 -7.80 -14.09
C LEU A 70 -5.15 -6.85 -13.13
N PHE A 71 -4.40 -6.25 -12.18
CA PHE A 71 -4.98 -5.27 -11.26
C PHE A 71 -5.26 -3.93 -11.96
N GLU A 72 -4.42 -3.52 -12.90
CA GLU A 72 -4.62 -2.33 -13.72
C GLU A 72 -5.91 -2.41 -14.55
N VAL A 73 -6.15 -3.58 -15.16
CA VAL A 73 -7.42 -3.87 -15.84
C VAL A 73 -8.60 -3.81 -14.85
N LEU A 74 -8.46 -4.39 -13.65
CA LEU A 74 -9.50 -4.33 -12.62
C LEU A 74 -9.80 -2.88 -12.21
N LEU A 75 -8.78 -2.04 -12.01
CA LEU A 75 -8.95 -0.62 -11.69
C LEU A 75 -9.70 0.12 -12.82
N TYR A 76 -9.28 -0.09 -14.07
CA TYR A 76 -9.94 0.55 -15.20
C TYR A 76 -11.41 0.16 -15.34
N VAL A 77 -11.72 -1.13 -15.28
CA VAL A 77 -13.10 -1.63 -15.37
C VAL A 77 -13.95 -1.10 -14.20
N THR A 78 -13.39 -1.07 -12.99
CA THR A 78 -14.07 -0.51 -11.82
C THR A 78 -14.34 0.99 -11.98
N LYS A 79 -13.36 1.73 -12.48
CA LYS A 79 -13.50 3.17 -12.78
C LYS A 79 -14.55 3.42 -13.85
N LEU A 80 -14.58 2.61 -14.90
CA LEU A 80 -15.55 2.71 -15.99
C LEU A 80 -16.97 2.41 -15.50
N ALA A 81 -17.15 1.39 -14.66
CA ALA A 81 -18.45 0.94 -14.18
C ALA A 81 -19.05 1.86 -13.09
N ALA A 82 -18.23 2.38 -12.17
CA ALA A 82 -18.73 3.07 -10.98
C ALA A 82 -17.91 4.33 -10.60
N GLY A 83 -17.06 4.82 -11.50
CA GLY A 83 -16.30 6.05 -11.29
C GLY A 83 -15.38 5.98 -10.05
N ASP A 84 -15.20 7.12 -9.41
CA ASP A 84 -14.36 7.25 -8.20
C ASP A 84 -14.96 6.50 -6.99
N TRP A 85 -16.27 6.39 -6.92
CA TRP A 85 -16.96 5.60 -5.91
C TRP A 85 -16.59 4.12 -6.00
N GLY A 86 -16.53 3.58 -7.22
CA GLY A 86 -16.11 2.20 -7.46
C GLY A 86 -14.68 1.95 -6.99
N LEU A 87 -13.76 2.86 -7.30
CA LEU A 87 -12.36 2.76 -6.85
C LEU A 87 -12.25 2.83 -5.32
N LYS A 88 -12.97 3.74 -4.67
CA LYS A 88 -13.01 3.82 -3.20
C LYS A 88 -13.57 2.53 -2.60
N LEU A 89 -14.65 2.01 -3.16
CA LEU A 89 -15.29 0.76 -2.70
C LEU A 89 -14.32 -0.43 -2.84
N LEU A 90 -13.69 -0.60 -4.00
CA LEU A 90 -12.73 -1.66 -4.27
C LEU A 90 -11.55 -1.59 -3.28
N THR A 91 -10.92 -0.42 -3.17
CA THR A 91 -9.77 -0.17 -2.30
C THR A 91 -10.08 -0.48 -0.84
N THR A 92 -11.18 0.10 -0.33
CA THR A 92 -11.61 -0.10 1.06
C THR A 92 -11.99 -1.56 1.32
N SER A 93 -12.67 -2.21 0.36
CA SER A 93 -13.08 -3.62 0.48
C SER A 93 -11.88 -4.56 0.55
N LEU A 94 -10.88 -4.40 -0.32
CA LEU A 94 -9.66 -5.23 -0.30
C LEU A 94 -8.91 -5.05 1.03
N PHE A 95 -8.77 -3.82 1.49
CA PHE A 95 -8.12 -3.52 2.76
C PHE A 95 -8.85 -4.18 3.94
N VAL A 96 -10.16 -3.94 4.08
CA VAL A 96 -10.97 -4.51 5.17
C VAL A 96 -11.02 -6.03 5.09
N MET A 97 -11.01 -6.62 3.88
CA MET A 97 -10.96 -8.06 3.69
C MET A 97 -9.70 -8.68 4.29
N SER A 98 -8.53 -8.03 4.18
CA SER A 98 -7.31 -8.52 4.82
C SER A 98 -7.42 -8.55 6.35
N LEU A 99 -8.06 -7.54 6.94
CA LEU A 99 -8.33 -7.50 8.40
C LEU A 99 -9.37 -8.55 8.82
N ILE A 100 -10.41 -8.78 8.01
CA ILE A 100 -11.42 -9.81 8.27
C ILE A 100 -10.78 -11.20 8.23
N ILE A 101 -9.94 -11.50 7.23
CA ILE A 101 -9.22 -12.78 7.15
C ILE A 101 -8.35 -12.97 8.39
N THR A 102 -7.61 -11.94 8.79
CA THR A 102 -6.77 -11.96 9.99
C THR A 102 -7.61 -12.21 11.24
N TYR A 103 -8.72 -11.49 11.41
CA TYR A 103 -9.68 -11.72 12.52
C TYR A 103 -10.21 -13.15 12.53
N LEU A 104 -10.68 -13.66 11.38
CA LEU A 104 -11.21 -15.02 11.28
C LEU A 104 -10.15 -16.07 11.62
N THR A 105 -8.88 -15.83 11.22
CA THR A 105 -7.76 -16.69 11.59
C THR A 105 -7.54 -16.71 13.08
N MET A 106 -7.49 -15.55 13.73
CA MET A 106 -7.33 -15.45 15.18
C MET A 106 -8.51 -16.09 15.94
N ASN A 107 -9.73 -15.90 15.44
CA ASN A 107 -10.93 -16.50 16.02
C ASN A 107 -10.94 -18.04 15.87
N LYS A 108 -10.54 -18.58 14.71
CA LYS A 108 -10.35 -20.04 14.49
C LYS A 108 -9.30 -20.64 15.43
N LEU A 109 -8.27 -19.89 15.77
CA LEU A 109 -7.24 -20.28 16.75
C LEU A 109 -7.70 -20.09 18.21
N ASN A 110 -9.00 -19.85 18.43
CA ASN A 110 -9.63 -19.64 19.73
C ASN A 110 -9.05 -18.46 20.54
N ILE A 111 -8.47 -17.47 19.88
CA ILE A 111 -8.00 -16.25 20.57
C ILE A 111 -9.23 -15.43 20.97
N ARG A 112 -9.25 -15.00 22.24
CA ARG A 112 -10.39 -14.26 22.80
C ARG A 112 -10.54 -12.89 22.16
N PHE A 113 -11.78 -12.47 21.90
CA PHE A 113 -12.07 -11.20 21.22
C PHE A 113 -11.48 -9.98 21.95
N ILE A 114 -11.40 -10.00 23.27
CA ILE A 114 -10.76 -8.93 24.08
C ILE A 114 -9.28 -8.76 23.78
N VAL A 115 -8.60 -9.81 23.30
CA VAL A 115 -7.20 -9.78 22.84
C VAL A 115 -7.14 -9.36 21.37
N ILE A 116 -8.06 -9.90 20.55
CA ILE A 116 -8.10 -9.62 19.12
C ILE A 116 -8.34 -8.13 18.85
N CYS A 117 -9.33 -7.52 19.51
CA CYS A 117 -9.79 -6.18 19.21
C CYS A 117 -8.68 -5.11 19.29
N PRO A 118 -7.92 -4.95 20.40
CA PRO A 118 -6.85 -3.95 20.46
C PRO A 118 -5.70 -4.24 19.48
N LEU A 119 -5.34 -5.51 19.28
CA LEU A 119 -4.30 -5.90 18.32
C LEU A 119 -4.72 -5.58 16.88
N LEU A 120 -5.99 -5.84 16.55
CA LEU A 120 -6.53 -5.54 15.23
C LEU A 120 -6.61 -4.02 14.97
N LEU A 121 -6.91 -3.21 16.00
CA LEU A 121 -6.88 -1.74 15.89
C LEU A 121 -5.47 -1.21 15.63
N ILE A 122 -4.45 -1.79 16.27
CA ILE A 122 -3.06 -1.43 16.01
C ILE A 122 -2.67 -1.82 14.57
N ALA A 123 -3.01 -3.04 14.14
CA ALA A 123 -2.75 -3.47 12.76
C ALA A 123 -3.48 -2.59 11.74
N TYR A 124 -4.75 -2.25 11.98
CA TYR A 124 -5.51 -1.29 11.18
C TYR A 124 -4.76 0.03 11.02
N TRP A 125 -4.26 0.60 12.13
CA TRP A 125 -3.49 1.86 12.09
C TRP A 125 -2.21 1.73 11.28
N LEU A 126 -1.46 0.65 11.47
CA LEU A 126 -0.18 0.42 10.79
C LEU A 126 -0.33 0.11 9.30
N THR A 127 -1.49 -0.42 8.89
CA THR A 127 -1.75 -0.74 7.49
C THR A 127 -2.40 0.39 6.70
N GLN A 128 -3.10 1.32 7.35
CA GLN A 128 -3.83 2.39 6.66
C GLN A 128 -2.94 3.37 5.88
N GLY A 129 -1.65 3.52 6.23
CA GLY A 129 -0.72 4.38 5.49
C GLY A 129 -0.52 3.97 4.02
N GLY A 130 -0.80 2.70 3.69
CA GLY A 130 -0.80 2.18 2.33
C GLY A 130 -2.19 2.16 1.67
N LEU A 131 -3.18 2.85 2.22
CA LEU A 131 -4.54 2.85 1.66
C LEU A 131 -4.65 3.75 0.43
N SER A 132 -4.35 3.18 -0.72
CA SER A 132 -4.52 3.81 -2.03
C SER A 132 -4.98 2.78 -3.06
N PRO A 133 -5.61 3.16 -4.18
CA PRO A 133 -6.06 2.22 -5.21
C PRO A 133 -4.86 1.69 -6.03
N ARG A 134 -3.95 0.99 -5.36
CA ARG A 134 -2.72 0.42 -5.92
C ARG A 134 -2.69 -1.10 -5.79
N PRO A 135 -1.95 -1.79 -6.65
CA PRO A 135 -1.89 -3.26 -6.71
C PRO A 135 -1.45 -3.97 -5.42
N HIS A 136 -0.66 -3.30 -4.55
CA HIS A 136 -0.17 -3.88 -3.29
C HIS A 136 -1.28 -4.34 -2.32
N LEU A 137 -2.51 -3.81 -2.45
CA LEU A 137 -3.65 -4.26 -1.65
C LEU A 137 -3.99 -5.74 -1.88
N THR A 138 -3.76 -6.26 -3.10
CA THR A 138 -3.94 -7.68 -3.38
C THR A 138 -2.97 -8.53 -2.56
N THR A 139 -1.76 -8.02 -2.33
CA THR A 139 -0.78 -8.67 -1.46
C THR A 139 -1.27 -8.78 -0.02
N TYR A 140 -1.91 -7.76 0.54
CA TYR A 140 -2.46 -7.85 1.90
C TYR A 140 -3.50 -8.96 2.02
N VAL A 141 -4.40 -9.07 1.04
CA VAL A 141 -5.45 -10.08 1.00
C VAL A 141 -4.87 -11.48 0.85
N PHE A 142 -4.05 -11.69 -0.18
CA PHE A 142 -3.55 -13.04 -0.51
C PHE A 142 -2.52 -13.53 0.51
N TYR A 143 -1.70 -12.63 1.04
CA TYR A 143 -0.76 -12.96 2.13
C TYR A 143 -1.51 -13.43 3.39
N THR A 144 -2.52 -12.66 3.85
CA THR A 144 -3.30 -13.05 5.03
C THR A 144 -4.10 -14.32 4.80
N TYR A 145 -4.56 -14.56 3.58
CA TYR A 145 -5.21 -15.81 3.20
C TYR A 145 -4.24 -17.00 3.31
N TYR A 146 -3.02 -16.88 2.77
CA TYR A 146 -2.01 -17.93 2.88
C TYR A 146 -1.64 -18.21 4.33
N LEU A 147 -1.41 -17.16 5.11
CA LEU A 147 -1.11 -17.28 6.54
C LEU A 147 -2.25 -18.02 7.26
N SER A 148 -3.52 -17.70 6.95
CA SER A 148 -4.70 -18.37 7.49
C SER A 148 -4.73 -19.86 7.17
N LEU A 149 -4.42 -20.24 5.92
CA LEU A 149 -4.37 -21.64 5.49
C LEU A 149 -3.27 -22.41 6.20
N LEU A 150 -2.05 -21.84 6.26
CA LEU A 150 -0.87 -22.48 6.89
C LEU A 150 -1.11 -22.68 8.39
N LEU A 151 -1.64 -21.68 9.09
CA LEU A 151 -1.95 -21.80 10.52
C LEU A 151 -3.11 -22.77 10.78
N SER A 152 -4.12 -22.80 9.91
CA SER A 152 -5.20 -23.80 9.98
C SER A 152 -4.67 -25.22 9.72
N PHE A 153 -3.75 -25.39 8.79
CA PHE A 153 -3.08 -26.66 8.55
C PHE A 153 -2.32 -27.15 9.79
N LYS A 154 -1.52 -26.28 10.40
CA LYS A 154 -0.69 -26.64 11.54
C LYS A 154 -1.50 -26.93 12.82
N TYR A 155 -2.36 -26.00 13.22
CA TYR A 155 -3.00 -26.03 14.53
C TYR A 155 -4.38 -26.72 14.53
N LEU A 156 -5.09 -26.67 13.40
CA LEU A 156 -6.42 -27.28 13.27
C LEU A 156 -6.39 -28.57 12.47
N LYS A 157 -5.21 -29.02 12.02
CA LYS A 157 -5.02 -30.19 11.14
C LYS A 157 -5.92 -30.15 9.88
N SER A 158 -6.27 -28.95 9.43
CA SER A 158 -7.16 -28.73 8.29
C SER A 158 -6.38 -28.62 6.99
N SER A 159 -6.56 -29.55 6.09
CA SER A 159 -6.04 -29.49 4.72
C SER A 159 -7.08 -28.95 3.71
N GLN A 160 -8.25 -28.54 4.22
CA GLN A 160 -9.30 -27.95 3.40
C GLN A 160 -8.77 -26.68 2.72
N PHE A 161 -9.06 -26.51 1.44
CA PHE A 161 -8.65 -25.37 0.63
C PHE A 161 -7.15 -25.19 0.37
N LEU A 162 -6.25 -26.09 0.79
CA LEU A 162 -4.84 -26.00 0.41
C LEU A 162 -4.63 -26.01 -1.12
N TRP A 163 -5.50 -26.70 -1.85
CA TRP A 163 -5.50 -26.75 -3.31
C TRP A 163 -5.75 -25.38 -3.98
N THR A 164 -6.30 -24.42 -3.25
CA THR A 164 -6.50 -23.06 -3.76
C THR A 164 -5.21 -22.23 -3.80
N ILE A 165 -4.16 -22.66 -3.09
CA ILE A 165 -2.89 -21.93 -3.02
C ILE A 165 -2.31 -21.67 -4.43
N PRO A 166 -2.12 -22.65 -5.33
CA PRO A 166 -1.60 -22.37 -6.67
C PRO A 166 -2.55 -21.51 -7.53
N ILE A 167 -3.87 -21.61 -7.34
CA ILE A 167 -4.84 -20.78 -8.07
C ILE A 167 -4.73 -19.31 -7.63
N VAL A 168 -4.67 -19.07 -6.33
CA VAL A 168 -4.49 -17.71 -5.80
C VAL A 168 -3.13 -17.15 -6.21
N MET A 169 -2.07 -17.98 -6.25
CA MET A 169 -0.76 -17.56 -6.73
C MET A 169 -0.80 -17.12 -8.20
N LEU A 170 -1.52 -17.86 -9.04
CA LEU A 170 -1.69 -17.49 -10.44
C LEU A 170 -2.32 -16.10 -10.60
N ILE A 171 -3.32 -15.76 -9.79
CA ILE A 171 -3.93 -14.42 -9.77
C ILE A 171 -2.92 -13.40 -9.22
N TRP A 172 -2.27 -13.72 -8.12
CA TRP A 172 -1.37 -12.80 -7.42
C TRP A 172 -0.15 -12.41 -8.26
N THR A 173 0.49 -13.37 -8.94
CA THR A 173 1.67 -13.11 -9.78
C THR A 173 1.37 -12.20 -10.98
N ASN A 174 0.11 -12.16 -11.43
CA ASN A 174 -0.35 -11.26 -12.50
C ASN A 174 -0.92 -9.94 -11.97
N ALA A 175 -1.21 -9.84 -10.66
CA ALA A 175 -1.81 -8.66 -10.04
C ALA A 175 -0.79 -7.76 -9.32
N HIS A 176 0.28 -8.32 -8.72
CA HIS A 176 1.28 -7.53 -7.98
C HIS A 176 2.57 -8.30 -7.73
N GLY A 177 3.72 -7.62 -7.85
CA GLY A 177 5.05 -8.18 -7.58
C GLY A 177 5.28 -8.74 -6.17
N GLY A 178 4.42 -8.38 -5.21
CA GLY A 178 4.42 -8.91 -3.85
C GLY A 178 4.16 -10.43 -3.72
N TYR A 179 3.85 -11.14 -4.81
CA TYR A 179 3.70 -12.60 -4.83
C TYR A 179 4.97 -13.33 -4.32
N VAL A 180 6.13 -12.70 -4.45
CA VAL A 180 7.41 -13.24 -3.94
C VAL A 180 7.36 -13.46 -2.42
N LEU A 181 6.68 -12.57 -1.68
CA LEU A 181 6.46 -12.77 -0.24
C LEU A 181 5.53 -13.96 0.03
N GLY A 182 4.56 -14.21 -0.86
CA GLY A 182 3.73 -15.41 -0.81
C GLY A 182 4.53 -16.70 -0.98
N VAL A 183 5.42 -16.74 -1.96
CA VAL A 183 6.37 -17.86 -2.12
C VAL A 183 7.28 -17.99 -0.89
N GLY A 184 7.78 -16.85 -0.39
CA GLY A 184 8.65 -16.80 0.78
C GLY A 184 7.99 -17.39 2.03
N ILE A 185 6.75 -16.99 2.37
CA ILE A 185 6.05 -17.52 3.55
C ILE A 185 5.76 -19.01 3.44
N LEU A 186 5.40 -19.51 2.24
CA LEU A 186 5.22 -20.95 1.99
C LEU A 186 6.52 -21.72 2.21
N GLY A 187 7.63 -21.23 1.67
CA GLY A 187 8.96 -21.83 1.82
C GLY A 187 9.44 -21.83 3.27
N LEU A 188 9.30 -20.69 3.96
CA LEU A 188 9.67 -20.57 5.39
C LEU A 188 8.84 -21.51 6.27
N PHE A 189 7.54 -21.60 6.01
CA PHE A 189 6.66 -22.51 6.74
C PHE A 189 7.08 -23.97 6.54
N LEU A 190 7.29 -24.41 5.29
CA LEU A 190 7.75 -25.77 4.99
C LEU A 190 9.11 -26.07 5.63
N LEU A 191 10.06 -25.13 5.52
CA LEU A 191 11.37 -25.27 6.15
C LEU A 191 11.23 -25.48 7.65
N ALA A 192 10.46 -24.63 8.32
CA ALA A 192 10.24 -24.73 9.76
C ALA A 192 9.62 -26.07 10.16
N GLU A 193 8.55 -26.51 9.47
CA GLU A 193 7.85 -27.76 9.80
C GLU A 193 8.73 -29.00 9.54
N TRP A 194 9.49 -29.03 8.43
CA TRP A 194 10.43 -30.12 8.17
C TRP A 194 11.59 -30.18 9.17
N VAL A 195 12.11 -29.02 9.61
CA VAL A 195 13.14 -28.92 10.66
C VAL A 195 12.59 -29.41 11.99
N ILE A 196 11.35 -29.01 12.36
CA ILE A 196 10.68 -29.49 13.57
C ILE A 196 10.55 -31.03 13.55
N ILE A 197 10.14 -31.61 12.41
CA ILE A 197 10.05 -33.06 12.24
C ILE A 197 11.43 -33.73 12.38
N TYR A 198 12.45 -33.15 11.79
CA TYR A 198 13.81 -33.71 11.87
C TYR A 198 14.37 -33.71 13.30
N ILE A 199 14.12 -32.63 14.06
CA ILE A 199 14.64 -32.50 15.43
C ILE A 199 13.84 -33.37 16.43
N ASN A 200 12.54 -33.48 16.28
CA ASN A 200 11.67 -34.20 17.19
C ASN A 200 11.41 -35.63 16.65
N SER A 201 11.80 -36.64 17.39
CA SER A 201 11.70 -38.06 16.96
C SER A 201 10.26 -38.62 16.97
N GLN A 202 9.29 -37.92 17.54
CA GLN A 202 7.89 -38.39 17.66
C GLN A 202 6.95 -37.48 16.89
N HIS A 203 6.57 -37.91 15.67
CA HIS A 203 5.58 -37.20 14.86
C HIS A 203 4.45 -38.12 14.42
N ASP A 204 3.26 -37.53 14.38
CA ASP A 204 2.06 -38.12 13.78
C ASP A 204 2.32 -38.41 12.29
N ALA A 205 2.31 -39.70 11.90
CA ALA A 205 2.53 -40.14 10.52
C ALA A 205 1.52 -39.49 9.54
N GLN A 206 0.29 -39.17 10.04
CA GLN A 206 -0.73 -38.49 9.26
C GLN A 206 -0.31 -37.03 8.96
N PHE A 207 0.29 -36.35 9.95
CA PHE A 207 0.80 -34.99 9.74
C PHE A 207 1.93 -34.96 8.70
N ILE A 208 2.90 -35.92 8.79
CA ILE A 208 3.99 -36.06 7.80
C ILE A 208 3.41 -36.27 6.39
N THR A 209 2.43 -37.14 6.25
CA THR A 209 1.77 -37.40 4.95
C THR A 209 1.11 -36.12 4.41
N SER A 210 0.44 -35.36 5.28
CA SER A 210 -0.19 -34.08 4.91
C SER A 210 0.83 -33.02 4.55
N LEU A 211 1.98 -32.97 5.25
CA LEU A 211 3.07 -32.04 4.94
C LEU A 211 3.75 -32.35 3.61
N LYS A 212 3.93 -33.65 3.27
CA LYS A 212 4.39 -34.05 1.93
C LYS A 212 3.43 -33.57 0.84
N LYS A 213 2.12 -33.69 1.04
CA LYS A 213 1.11 -33.15 0.10
C LYS A 213 1.23 -31.63 -0.02
N LEU A 214 1.37 -30.92 1.10
CA LEU A 214 1.59 -29.46 1.09
C LEU A 214 2.88 -29.10 0.34
N SER A 215 3.96 -29.87 0.50
CA SER A 215 5.22 -29.65 -0.23
C SER A 215 5.02 -29.75 -1.76
N VAL A 216 4.22 -30.71 -2.22
CA VAL A 216 3.86 -30.82 -3.65
C VAL A 216 3.02 -29.62 -4.10
N ILE A 217 2.03 -29.20 -3.30
CA ILE A 217 1.20 -28.01 -3.59
C ILE A 217 2.09 -26.77 -3.71
N VAL A 218 3.05 -26.59 -2.81
CA VAL A 218 3.99 -25.46 -2.86
C VAL A 218 4.86 -25.51 -4.11
N LEU A 219 5.35 -26.69 -4.51
CA LEU A 219 6.09 -26.85 -5.77
C LEU A 219 5.24 -26.43 -6.98
N VAL A 220 3.99 -26.91 -7.06
CA VAL A 220 3.05 -26.50 -8.12
C VAL A 220 2.80 -25.00 -8.06
N THR A 221 2.71 -24.42 -6.85
CA THR A 221 2.54 -22.97 -6.65
C THR A 221 3.72 -22.18 -7.20
N VAL A 222 4.96 -22.63 -6.93
CA VAL A 222 6.16 -22.00 -7.47
C VAL A 222 6.15 -22.07 -9.01
N LEU A 223 5.79 -23.22 -9.58
CA LEU A 223 5.68 -23.34 -11.05
C LEU A 223 4.58 -22.45 -11.64
N SER A 224 3.47 -22.26 -10.93
CA SER A 224 2.37 -21.38 -11.38
C SER A 224 2.76 -19.91 -11.49
N THR A 225 3.82 -19.46 -10.80
CA THR A 225 4.33 -18.08 -10.92
C THR A 225 4.89 -17.76 -12.31
N GLY A 226 5.24 -18.77 -13.10
CA GLY A 226 5.65 -18.61 -14.50
C GLY A 226 4.48 -18.44 -15.48
N ILE A 227 3.24 -18.61 -15.04
CA ILE A 227 2.04 -18.44 -15.89
C ILE A 227 1.63 -16.96 -15.87
N LYS A 228 2.44 -16.16 -16.54
CA LYS A 228 2.24 -14.73 -16.78
C LYS A 228 2.88 -14.33 -18.11
N PRO A 229 2.55 -13.18 -18.71
CA PRO A 229 3.05 -12.80 -20.03
C PRO A 229 4.57 -12.85 -20.21
N THR A 230 5.32 -12.59 -19.12
CA THR A 230 6.79 -12.59 -19.09
C THR A 230 7.42 -13.93 -18.67
N GLY A 231 6.58 -14.91 -18.32
CA GLY A 231 7.08 -16.20 -17.83
C GLY A 231 7.93 -16.07 -16.57
N PHE A 232 9.03 -16.83 -16.50
CA PHE A 232 9.96 -16.81 -15.37
C PHE A 232 11.03 -15.71 -15.45
N SER A 233 11.08 -14.90 -16.51
CA SER A 233 12.12 -13.88 -16.70
C SER A 233 12.15 -12.83 -15.57
N GLU A 234 11.01 -12.60 -14.92
CA GLU A 234 10.89 -11.63 -13.84
C GLU A 234 11.21 -12.18 -12.43
N TRP A 235 11.64 -13.41 -12.29
CA TRP A 235 11.99 -13.95 -10.97
C TRP A 235 13.15 -13.20 -10.31
N LEU A 236 14.06 -12.65 -11.10
CA LEU A 236 15.18 -11.85 -10.60
C LEU A 236 14.81 -10.39 -10.36
N PHE A 237 13.66 -9.94 -10.87
CA PHE A 237 13.22 -8.55 -10.79
C PHE A 237 13.13 -7.98 -9.35
N PRO A 238 12.58 -8.67 -8.34
CA PRO A 238 12.59 -8.18 -6.96
C PRO A 238 14.00 -7.93 -6.41
N PHE A 239 14.97 -8.74 -6.81
CA PHE A 239 16.37 -8.57 -6.42
C PHE A 239 17.03 -7.42 -7.19
N GLN A 240 16.68 -7.23 -8.45
CA GLN A 240 17.14 -6.09 -9.25
C GLN A 240 16.65 -4.77 -8.67
N ILE A 241 15.35 -4.67 -8.35
CA ILE A 241 14.79 -3.46 -7.70
C ILE A 241 15.51 -3.18 -6.39
N THR A 242 15.61 -4.15 -5.49
CA THR A 242 16.23 -3.92 -4.16
C THR A 242 17.70 -3.54 -4.24
N SER A 243 18.38 -3.78 -5.37
CA SER A 243 19.77 -3.38 -5.61
C SER A 243 19.92 -1.94 -6.15
N MET A 244 18.83 -1.27 -6.52
CA MET A 244 18.86 0.07 -7.09
C MET A 244 19.22 1.13 -6.05
N LYS A 245 20.19 1.99 -6.39
CA LYS A 245 20.73 2.99 -5.46
C LYS A 245 19.76 4.13 -5.17
N HIS A 246 18.90 4.51 -6.14
CA HIS A 246 17.94 5.60 -5.95
C HIS A 246 16.85 5.28 -4.92
N LEU A 247 16.64 4.02 -4.53
CA LEU A 247 15.64 3.63 -3.53
C LEU A 247 15.88 4.26 -2.15
N ILE A 248 17.11 4.65 -1.84
CA ILE A 248 17.40 5.38 -0.60
C ILE A 248 16.69 6.74 -0.51
N TYR A 249 16.23 7.29 -1.65
CA TYR A 249 15.47 8.54 -1.71
C TYR A 249 13.96 8.31 -1.75
N VAL A 250 13.50 7.05 -1.89
CA VAL A 250 12.08 6.70 -1.92
C VAL A 250 11.62 6.36 -0.52
N GLN A 251 10.75 7.20 0.07
CA GLN A 251 10.34 7.11 1.47
C GLN A 251 9.82 5.73 1.87
N GLU A 252 9.01 5.08 1.05
CA GLU A 252 8.43 3.76 1.37
C GLU A 252 9.47 2.63 1.48
N TRP A 253 10.66 2.80 0.90
CA TRP A 253 11.78 1.85 0.99
C TRP A 253 12.72 2.11 2.17
N GLN A 254 12.55 3.24 2.87
CA GLN A 254 13.32 3.56 4.06
C GLN A 254 12.80 2.82 5.29
N SER A 255 13.64 2.72 6.30
CA SER A 255 13.25 2.22 7.63
C SER A 255 12.17 3.11 8.25
N PRO A 256 11.22 2.55 9.03
CA PRO A 256 10.21 3.34 9.70
C PRO A 256 10.83 4.34 10.69
N SER A 257 10.29 5.56 10.71
CA SER A 257 10.67 6.58 11.68
C SER A 257 10.03 6.29 13.04
N PHE A 258 10.83 6.18 14.10
CA PHE A 258 10.32 6.01 15.45
C PHE A 258 9.95 7.35 16.14
N HIS A 259 10.06 8.46 15.41
CA HIS A 259 9.60 9.77 15.88
C HIS A 259 8.11 9.99 15.62
N ASP A 260 7.50 9.25 14.71
CA ASP A 260 6.07 9.30 14.43
C ASP A 260 5.27 8.20 15.16
N LEU A 261 3.94 8.33 15.14
CA LEU A 261 3.04 7.40 15.82
C LEU A 261 3.09 5.99 15.21
N SER A 262 3.20 5.87 13.88
CA SER A 262 3.22 4.58 13.20
C SER A 262 4.47 3.78 13.57
N GLY A 263 5.65 4.41 13.55
CA GLY A 263 6.88 3.74 13.98
C GLY A 263 6.85 3.35 15.46
N ARG A 264 6.30 4.22 16.34
CA ARG A 264 6.15 3.88 17.78
C ARG A 264 5.19 2.73 18.00
N LEU A 265 4.06 2.67 17.29
CA LEU A 265 3.12 1.55 17.37
C LEU A 265 3.72 0.25 16.83
N TYR A 266 4.54 0.35 15.76
CA TYR A 266 5.26 -0.81 15.25
C TYR A 266 6.27 -1.33 16.30
N LEU A 267 7.07 -0.46 16.89
CA LEU A 267 7.98 -0.82 18.00
C LEU A 267 7.21 -1.43 19.18
N LEU A 268 6.05 -0.88 19.54
CA LEU A 268 5.20 -1.42 20.58
C LEU A 268 4.76 -2.87 20.27
N LEU A 269 4.34 -3.17 19.04
CA LEU A 269 4.01 -4.55 18.62
C LEU A 269 5.21 -5.48 18.77
N VAL A 270 6.39 -5.03 18.36
CA VAL A 270 7.64 -5.80 18.50
C VAL A 270 7.92 -6.12 19.97
N LEU A 271 7.81 -5.13 20.85
CA LEU A 271 8.00 -5.32 22.29
C LEU A 271 6.96 -6.28 22.88
N ILE A 272 5.68 -6.13 22.51
CA ILE A 272 4.61 -7.04 22.97
C ILE A 272 4.88 -8.46 22.47
N PHE A 273 5.36 -8.64 21.23
CA PHE A 273 5.71 -9.96 20.69
C PHE A 273 6.77 -10.65 21.57
N PHE A 274 7.87 -9.99 21.86
CA PHE A 274 8.93 -10.60 22.69
C PHE A 274 8.46 -10.82 24.13
N VAL A 275 7.83 -9.83 24.77
CA VAL A 275 7.33 -9.95 26.15
C VAL A 275 6.31 -11.08 26.25
N SER A 276 5.34 -11.17 25.35
CA SER A 276 4.33 -12.24 25.40
C SER A 276 4.95 -13.64 25.25
N ASN A 277 5.98 -13.80 24.42
CA ASN A 277 6.70 -15.06 24.26
C ASN A 277 7.57 -15.44 25.47
N ILE A 278 8.08 -14.45 26.24
CA ILE A 278 8.80 -14.72 27.51
C ILE A 278 7.86 -15.30 28.57
N TYR A 279 6.62 -14.77 28.66
CA TYR A 279 5.67 -15.12 29.71
C TYR A 279 4.67 -16.23 29.35
N ARG A 280 4.72 -16.76 28.11
CA ARG A 280 3.83 -17.86 27.70
C ARG A 280 4.23 -19.18 28.38
N LYS A 281 3.25 -20.08 28.57
CA LYS A 281 3.46 -21.38 29.25
C LYS A 281 4.28 -22.36 28.41
N HIS A 282 3.95 -22.44 27.12
CA HIS A 282 4.59 -23.34 26.19
C HIS A 282 5.61 -22.57 25.36
N LYS A 283 6.81 -23.10 25.21
CA LYS A 283 7.84 -22.48 24.39
C LYS A 283 7.37 -22.39 22.92
N PRO A 284 7.61 -21.28 22.25
CA PRO A 284 7.29 -21.16 20.82
C PRO A 284 8.12 -22.18 20.01
N ASP A 285 7.50 -22.78 19.03
CA ASP A 285 8.23 -23.60 18.07
C ASP A 285 8.90 -22.77 16.96
N LEU A 286 9.63 -23.43 16.07
CA LEU A 286 10.38 -22.74 15.02
C LEU A 286 9.46 -21.94 14.08
N THR A 287 8.28 -22.43 13.74
CA THR A 287 7.33 -21.72 12.88
C THR A 287 6.82 -20.44 13.54
N GLU A 288 6.52 -20.52 14.84
CA GLU A 288 6.02 -19.41 15.66
C GLU A 288 7.07 -18.29 15.86
N LEU A 289 8.35 -18.62 15.67
CA LEU A 289 9.45 -17.65 15.72
C LEU A 289 9.84 -17.18 14.33
N LEU A 290 10.07 -18.11 13.40
CA LEU A 290 10.68 -17.80 12.10
C LEU A 290 9.80 -16.89 11.25
N LEU A 291 8.50 -17.20 11.13
CA LEU A 291 7.58 -16.39 10.32
C LEU A 291 7.48 -14.94 10.84
N PRO A 292 7.13 -14.68 12.11
CA PRO A 292 7.02 -13.30 12.59
C PRO A 292 8.36 -12.57 12.63
N ILE A 293 9.49 -13.24 12.96
CA ILE A 293 10.80 -12.59 13.02
C ILE A 293 11.25 -12.14 11.62
N VAL A 294 11.06 -12.97 10.58
CA VAL A 294 11.44 -12.57 9.22
C VAL A 294 10.63 -11.35 8.78
N LEU A 295 9.31 -11.35 9.00
CA LEU A 295 8.46 -10.20 8.65
C LEU A 295 8.80 -8.94 9.49
N LEU A 296 9.13 -9.13 10.76
CA LEU A 296 9.59 -8.07 11.64
C LEU A 296 10.87 -7.42 11.11
N VAL A 297 11.85 -8.23 10.71
CA VAL A 297 13.12 -7.73 10.13
C VAL A 297 12.86 -6.99 8.82
N LEU A 298 12.02 -7.53 7.92
CA LEU A 298 11.64 -6.84 6.69
C LEU A 298 10.95 -5.50 6.97
N GLY A 299 10.09 -5.43 8.00
CA GLY A 299 9.45 -4.19 8.42
C GLY A 299 10.41 -3.15 9.00
N PHE A 300 11.53 -3.57 9.62
CA PHE A 300 12.59 -2.65 10.04
C PHE A 300 13.42 -2.14 8.86
N ILE A 301 13.62 -2.97 7.84
CA ILE A 301 14.37 -2.57 6.64
C ILE A 301 13.57 -1.57 5.81
N SER A 302 12.25 -1.77 5.68
CA SER A 302 11.42 -0.95 4.81
C SER A 302 10.00 -0.79 5.35
N GLN A 303 9.53 0.47 5.38
CA GLN A 303 8.16 0.82 5.78
C GLN A 303 7.10 0.06 4.96
N ARG A 304 7.41 -0.29 3.72
CA ARG A 304 6.54 -1.05 2.81
C ARG A 304 6.13 -2.42 3.37
N HIS A 305 6.96 -3.03 4.23
CA HIS A 305 6.70 -4.33 4.84
C HIS A 305 6.00 -4.24 6.20
N VAL A 306 5.93 -3.06 6.81
CA VAL A 306 5.26 -2.87 8.13
C VAL A 306 3.82 -3.38 8.17
N PRO A 307 2.98 -3.15 7.14
CA PRO A 307 1.62 -3.70 7.11
C PRO A 307 1.58 -5.23 7.26
N LEU A 308 2.39 -5.95 6.49
CA LEU A 308 2.44 -7.42 6.52
C LEU A 308 3.04 -7.94 7.83
N ALA A 309 4.07 -7.26 8.33
CA ALA A 309 4.63 -7.55 9.65
C ALA A 309 3.58 -7.38 10.75
N ALA A 310 2.82 -6.29 10.75
CA ALA A 310 1.76 -6.03 11.72
C ALA A 310 0.67 -7.12 11.67
N LEU A 311 0.14 -7.44 10.48
CA LEU A 311 -0.88 -8.48 10.29
C LEU A 311 -0.39 -9.86 10.73
N THR A 312 0.91 -10.16 10.59
CA THR A 312 1.52 -11.39 11.09
C THR A 312 1.69 -11.37 12.60
N LEU A 313 2.35 -10.31 13.12
CA LEU A 313 2.67 -10.20 14.54
C LEU A 313 1.44 -10.29 15.43
N ILE A 314 0.32 -9.65 15.06
CA ILE A 314 -0.89 -9.67 15.91
C ILE A 314 -1.46 -11.07 16.09
N ILE A 315 -1.32 -11.97 15.11
CA ILE A 315 -1.78 -13.36 15.24
C ILE A 315 -0.91 -14.09 16.27
N PHE A 316 0.42 -14.04 16.12
CA PHE A 316 1.34 -14.73 17.02
C PHE A 316 1.38 -14.13 18.43
N ILE A 317 1.25 -12.81 18.56
CA ILE A 317 1.04 -12.12 19.83
C ILE A 317 -0.25 -12.62 20.48
N GLY A 318 -1.34 -12.70 19.73
CA GLY A 318 -2.63 -13.19 20.23
C GLY A 318 -2.53 -14.62 20.75
N MET A 319 -1.85 -15.52 20.02
CA MET A 319 -1.56 -16.88 20.47
C MET A 319 -0.72 -16.90 21.73
N ALA A 320 0.35 -16.12 21.81
CA ALA A 320 1.22 -16.06 22.97
C ALA A 320 0.49 -15.52 24.21
N ILE A 321 -0.28 -14.42 24.09
CA ILE A 321 -1.08 -13.86 25.20
C ILE A 321 -2.12 -14.85 25.70
N GLN A 322 -2.77 -15.58 24.79
CA GLN A 322 -3.76 -16.61 25.16
C GLN A 322 -3.12 -17.72 25.99
N ASP A 323 -1.84 -18.02 25.74
CA ASP A 323 -1.07 -19.05 26.46
C ASP A 323 -0.38 -18.54 27.75
N VAL A 324 -0.44 -17.25 28.06
CA VAL A 324 0.09 -16.68 29.31
C VAL A 324 -0.72 -17.21 30.49
N HIS A 325 -0.06 -17.42 31.63
CA HIS A 325 -0.70 -17.85 32.86
C HIS A 325 -1.87 -16.92 33.26
N LEU A 326 -3.11 -17.42 33.15
CA LEU A 326 -4.33 -16.69 33.53
C LEU A 326 -4.32 -16.17 34.98
N SER A 327 -3.54 -16.82 35.87
CA SER A 327 -3.35 -16.37 37.25
C SER A 327 -2.74 -14.97 37.33
N LEU A 328 -1.82 -14.63 36.43
CA LEU A 328 -1.15 -13.33 36.40
C LEU A 328 -2.15 -12.24 36.00
N ILE A 329 -2.93 -12.49 34.94
CA ILE A 329 -3.98 -11.58 34.48
C ILE A 329 -5.08 -11.43 35.54
N LYS A 330 -5.54 -12.54 36.12
CA LYS A 330 -6.53 -12.56 37.22
C LYS A 330 -6.07 -11.73 38.40
N ASN A 331 -4.80 -11.86 38.82
CA ASN A 331 -4.25 -11.11 39.95
C ASN A 331 -4.18 -9.61 39.68
N ILE A 332 -3.82 -9.21 38.46
CA ILE A 332 -3.83 -7.80 38.02
C ILE A 332 -5.25 -7.24 38.08
N TRP A 333 -6.23 -7.95 37.49
CA TRP A 333 -7.64 -7.51 37.49
C TRP A 333 -8.25 -7.46 38.89
N GLN A 334 -7.87 -8.39 39.77
CA GLN A 334 -8.28 -8.35 41.17
C GLN A 334 -7.70 -7.14 41.91
N ARG A 335 -6.41 -6.83 41.68
CA ARG A 335 -5.76 -5.64 42.26
C ARG A 335 -6.36 -4.33 41.77
N LEU A 336 -6.85 -4.29 40.54
CA LEU A 336 -7.52 -3.14 39.94
C LEU A 336 -9.01 -3.04 40.34
N GLY A 337 -9.53 -3.92 41.20
CA GLY A 337 -10.94 -3.91 41.59
C GLY A 337 -11.93 -4.36 40.51
N LEU A 338 -11.44 -4.87 39.37
CA LEU A 338 -12.22 -5.19 38.19
C LEU A 338 -12.65 -6.68 38.11
N LYS A 339 -12.75 -7.37 39.22
CA LYS A 339 -13.08 -8.81 39.33
C LYS A 339 -14.39 -9.17 38.60
N ASN A 340 -15.43 -8.33 38.73
CA ASN A 340 -16.73 -8.57 38.10
C ASN A 340 -16.69 -8.37 36.61
N ALA A 341 -15.89 -7.41 36.10
CA ALA A 341 -15.66 -7.21 34.69
C ALA A 341 -14.88 -8.37 34.06
N TYR A 342 -13.87 -8.91 34.78
CA TYR A 342 -13.13 -10.08 34.31
C TYR A 342 -14.04 -11.29 34.09
N THR A 343 -14.89 -11.64 35.05
CA THR A 343 -15.83 -12.78 34.94
C THR A 343 -16.87 -12.55 33.83
N LYS A 344 -17.35 -11.32 33.66
CA LYS A 344 -18.37 -10.97 32.68
C LYS A 344 -17.85 -10.96 31.25
N TYR A 345 -16.64 -10.45 31.01
CA TYR A 345 -16.11 -10.19 29.66
C TYR A 345 -14.99 -11.15 29.22
N ILE A 346 -14.30 -11.79 30.13
CA ILE A 346 -13.18 -12.68 29.83
C ILE A 346 -13.50 -14.14 30.16
N GLY A 347 -14.30 -14.40 31.18
CA GLY A 347 -14.55 -15.73 31.74
C GLY A 347 -15.62 -16.59 31.04
N GLY A 348 -16.43 -16.06 30.16
CA GLY A 348 -17.46 -16.84 29.48
C GLY A 348 -18.33 -15.96 28.57
N GLY A 349 -18.48 -16.36 27.34
CA GLY A 349 -19.32 -15.66 26.36
C GLY A 349 -20.80 -15.75 26.74
N LYS A 350 -21.35 -14.67 27.27
CA LYS A 350 -22.79 -14.52 27.39
C LYS A 350 -23.34 -14.37 25.97
N GLN A 351 -24.32 -15.19 25.59
CA GLN A 351 -25.08 -14.92 24.36
C GLN A 351 -25.77 -13.56 24.51
N LEU A 352 -25.68 -12.74 23.46
CA LEU A 352 -26.36 -11.46 23.40
C LEU A 352 -27.87 -11.68 23.54
N GLY A 353 -28.54 -10.86 24.34
CA GLY A 353 -29.99 -10.83 24.43
C GLY A 353 -30.61 -10.12 23.20
N ASP A 354 -31.89 -10.32 22.99
CA ASP A 354 -32.61 -9.69 21.87
C ASP A 354 -32.51 -8.16 21.91
N THR A 355 -32.53 -7.56 23.09
CA THR A 355 -32.33 -6.11 23.30
C THR A 355 -30.96 -5.61 22.81
N GLU A 356 -29.90 -6.40 23.06
CA GLU A 356 -28.53 -6.04 22.63
C GLU A 356 -28.41 -6.07 21.11
N TYR A 357 -29.08 -7.00 20.43
CA TYR A 357 -29.14 -7.02 18.97
C TYR A 357 -29.91 -5.83 18.39
N ILE A 358 -31.04 -5.44 19.00
CA ILE A 358 -31.81 -4.26 18.60
C ILE A 358 -30.95 -2.99 18.74
N LEU A 359 -30.22 -2.86 19.87
CA LEU A 359 -29.29 -1.73 20.09
C LEU A 359 -28.18 -1.71 19.03
N ASN A 360 -27.66 -2.85 18.61
CA ASN A 360 -26.67 -2.92 17.54
C ASN A 360 -27.21 -2.41 16.21
N TRP A 361 -28.47 -2.76 15.86
CA TRP A 361 -29.11 -2.22 14.65
C TRP A 361 -29.36 -0.71 14.74
N MET A 362 -29.76 -0.22 15.91
CA MET A 362 -29.86 1.23 16.14
C MET A 362 -28.52 1.92 16.00
N LEU A 363 -27.44 1.35 16.53
CA LEU A 363 -26.08 1.88 16.39
C LEU A 363 -25.65 1.89 14.93
N LEU A 364 -25.91 0.82 14.17
CA LEU A 364 -25.66 0.79 12.73
C LEU A 364 -26.40 1.93 12.01
N LEU A 365 -27.68 2.13 12.32
CA LEU A 365 -28.47 3.23 11.73
C LEU A 365 -27.82 4.59 12.03
N VAL A 366 -27.41 4.80 13.28
CA VAL A 366 -26.70 6.04 13.69
C VAL A 366 -25.37 6.19 12.92
N MET A 367 -24.58 5.13 12.79
CA MET A 367 -23.34 5.15 12.03
C MET A 367 -23.56 5.50 10.57
N LEU A 368 -24.58 4.92 9.92
CA LEU A 368 -24.94 5.24 8.54
C LEU A 368 -25.46 6.66 8.39
N LEU A 369 -26.25 7.15 9.35
CA LEU A 369 -26.70 8.54 9.35
C LEU A 369 -25.53 9.52 9.51
N VAL A 370 -24.63 9.28 10.46
CA VAL A 370 -23.40 10.08 10.64
C VAL A 370 -22.56 10.06 9.38
N PHE A 371 -22.38 8.89 8.76
CA PHE A 371 -21.69 8.76 7.48
C PHE A 371 -22.35 9.61 6.38
N ALA A 372 -23.67 9.48 6.19
CA ALA A 372 -24.40 10.20 5.15
C ALA A 372 -24.34 11.74 5.33
N LEU A 373 -24.36 12.21 6.58
CA LEU A 373 -24.28 13.65 6.88
C LEU A 373 -22.85 14.19 6.82
N TYR A 374 -21.87 13.41 7.28
CA TYR A 374 -20.49 13.87 7.39
C TYR A 374 -19.70 13.71 6.10
N TYR A 375 -19.94 12.65 5.32
CA TYR A 375 -19.17 12.34 4.13
C TYR A 375 -19.12 13.48 3.10
N PRO A 376 -20.23 14.12 2.70
CA PRO A 376 -20.19 15.22 1.73
C PRO A 376 -19.39 16.42 2.25
N THR A 377 -19.60 16.79 3.50
CA THR A 377 -18.91 17.92 4.15
C THR A 377 -17.40 17.65 4.27
N TYR A 378 -17.03 16.42 4.59
CA TYR A 378 -15.62 16.01 4.67
C TYR A 378 -14.94 16.08 3.31
N GLN A 379 -15.59 15.60 2.24
CA GLN A 379 -15.03 15.64 0.88
C GLN A 379 -14.80 17.10 0.43
N LEU A 380 -15.71 18.02 0.72
CA LEU A 380 -15.54 19.43 0.38
C LEU A 380 -14.32 20.06 1.08
N LYS A 381 -14.08 19.72 2.36
CA LYS A 381 -12.92 20.22 3.12
C LYS A 381 -11.59 19.66 2.64
N GLN A 382 -11.59 18.58 1.87
CA GLN A 382 -10.36 17.96 1.35
C GLN A 382 -9.91 18.51 0.00
N VAL A 383 -10.70 19.40 -0.64
CA VAL A 383 -10.35 19.95 -1.97
C VAL A 383 -9.00 20.64 -1.96
N GLU A 384 -8.66 21.42 -0.91
CA GLU A 384 -7.35 22.09 -0.82
C GLU A 384 -6.19 21.10 -0.71
N LYS A 385 -6.35 19.99 0.04
CA LYS A 385 -5.33 18.94 0.12
C LYS A 385 -5.17 18.18 -1.19
N ASN A 386 -6.25 18.05 -1.95
CA ASN A 386 -6.19 17.46 -3.27
C ASN A 386 -5.41 18.36 -4.24
N ASP A 387 -5.52 19.68 -4.13
CA ASP A 387 -4.75 20.65 -4.93
C ASP A 387 -3.25 20.62 -4.60
N GLU A 388 -2.85 20.20 -3.38
CA GLU A 388 -1.44 19.95 -3.03
C GLU A 388 -0.90 18.68 -3.68
N ALA A 389 -1.69 17.62 -3.73
CA ALA A 389 -1.26 16.32 -4.24
C ALA A 389 -1.31 16.23 -5.77
N VAL A 390 -2.25 16.93 -6.42
CA VAL A 390 -2.44 16.89 -7.88
C VAL A 390 -2.68 18.30 -8.45
N PRO A 391 -2.00 18.67 -9.55
CA PRO A 391 -1.99 20.03 -10.10
C PRO A 391 -3.25 20.36 -10.93
N ASN A 392 -4.45 20.18 -10.35
CA ASN A 392 -5.70 20.36 -11.10
C ASN A 392 -5.84 21.77 -11.70
N LYS A 393 -5.54 22.82 -10.92
CA LYS A 393 -5.67 24.22 -11.35
C LYS A 393 -4.60 24.60 -12.38
N ALA A 394 -3.35 24.18 -12.13
CA ALA A 394 -2.25 24.42 -13.05
C ALA A 394 -2.48 23.70 -14.40
N TYR A 395 -2.98 22.45 -14.35
CA TYR A 395 -3.33 21.72 -15.56
C TYR A 395 -4.50 22.38 -16.31
N ALA A 396 -5.53 22.80 -15.61
CA ALA A 396 -6.66 23.52 -16.23
C ALA A 396 -6.19 24.81 -16.93
N PHE A 397 -5.20 25.51 -16.38
CA PHE A 397 -4.57 26.65 -17.05
C PHE A 397 -3.83 26.24 -18.31
N ILE A 398 -3.06 25.14 -18.28
CA ILE A 398 -2.36 24.59 -19.46
C ILE A 398 -3.35 24.24 -20.56
N GLU A 399 -4.40 23.51 -20.23
CA GLU A 399 -5.45 23.06 -21.16
C GLU A 399 -6.20 24.25 -21.78
N LYS A 400 -6.66 25.19 -20.94
CA LYS A 400 -7.41 26.38 -21.38
C LYS A 400 -6.62 27.26 -22.36
N ASN A 401 -5.31 27.35 -22.20
CA ASN A 401 -4.45 28.20 -23.03
C ASN A 401 -3.73 27.42 -24.14
N GLY A 402 -4.04 26.14 -24.33
CA GLY A 402 -3.47 25.33 -25.41
C GLY A 402 -1.95 25.17 -25.32
N ILE A 403 -1.38 25.11 -24.09
CA ILE A 403 0.06 24.91 -23.90
C ILE A 403 0.40 23.45 -24.23
N THR A 404 1.19 23.24 -25.27
CA THR A 404 1.54 21.92 -25.78
C THR A 404 3.05 21.81 -26.05
N GLY A 405 3.56 20.57 -26.08
CA GLY A 405 4.96 20.26 -26.36
C GLY A 405 5.57 19.34 -25.30
N LYS A 406 6.89 19.28 -25.26
CA LYS A 406 7.61 18.45 -24.28
C LYS A 406 7.56 19.11 -22.91
N VAL A 407 6.84 18.49 -21.96
CA VAL A 407 6.78 18.95 -20.59
C VAL A 407 7.96 18.43 -19.77
N PHE A 408 8.48 19.24 -18.86
CA PHE A 408 9.25 18.79 -17.70
C PHE A 408 8.35 18.88 -16.46
N ASN A 409 8.15 17.78 -15.78
CA ASN A 409 7.32 17.71 -14.58
C ASN A 409 8.05 17.07 -13.41
N THR A 410 7.60 17.35 -12.18
CA THR A 410 8.06 16.66 -10.99
C THR A 410 7.52 15.23 -10.97
N GLN A 411 8.32 14.29 -10.42
CA GLN A 411 7.98 12.87 -10.40
C GLN A 411 6.61 12.59 -9.73
N PRO A 412 6.27 13.20 -8.56
CA PRO A 412 5.01 12.88 -7.88
C PRO A 412 3.75 13.16 -8.70
N ILE A 413 3.77 14.12 -9.63
CA ILE A 413 2.58 14.45 -10.44
C ILE A 413 2.54 13.73 -11.79
N GLY A 414 3.57 12.95 -12.13
CA GLY A 414 3.69 12.34 -13.45
C GLY A 414 2.53 11.41 -13.80
N GLY A 415 2.11 10.56 -12.87
CA GLY A 415 0.97 9.66 -13.08
C GLY A 415 -0.35 10.43 -13.35
N TYR A 416 -0.61 11.51 -12.60
CA TYR A 416 -1.74 12.39 -12.88
C TYR A 416 -1.66 12.98 -14.29
N LEU A 417 -0.49 13.50 -14.68
CA LEU A 417 -0.31 14.07 -16.00
C LEU A 417 -0.47 13.03 -17.12
N ILE A 418 -0.05 11.79 -16.95
CA ILE A 418 -0.34 10.70 -17.88
C ILE A 418 -1.85 10.61 -18.13
N SER A 419 -2.67 10.68 -17.08
CA SER A 419 -4.13 10.60 -17.23
C SER A 419 -4.74 11.73 -18.06
N LYS A 420 -4.06 12.88 -18.12
CA LYS A 420 -4.51 14.09 -18.79
C LYS A 420 -3.90 14.28 -20.17
N LEU A 421 -2.61 14.00 -20.33
CA LEU A 421 -1.85 14.32 -21.54
C LEU A 421 -1.87 13.20 -22.58
N TYR A 422 -1.89 11.93 -22.15
CA TYR A 422 -1.88 10.81 -23.08
C TYR A 422 -3.23 10.67 -23.82
N PRO A 423 -3.29 10.43 -25.17
CA PRO A 423 -2.14 10.06 -26.03
C PRO A 423 -1.40 11.25 -26.69
N ASN A 424 -1.84 12.48 -26.52
CA ASN A 424 -1.37 13.62 -27.31
C ASN A 424 0.03 14.10 -26.91
N GLN A 425 0.41 13.94 -25.63
CA GLN A 425 1.71 14.35 -25.11
C GLN A 425 2.18 13.33 -24.06
N GLY A 426 3.51 13.17 -23.94
CA GLY A 426 4.13 12.37 -22.87
C GLY A 426 4.56 13.23 -21.69
N VAL A 427 4.78 12.60 -20.54
CA VAL A 427 5.37 13.21 -19.35
C VAL A 427 6.89 13.08 -19.36
N PHE A 428 7.61 13.84 -18.53
CA PHE A 428 9.05 13.68 -18.39
C PHE A 428 9.40 12.48 -17.51
N ILE A 429 8.75 12.35 -16.37
CA ILE A 429 8.96 11.29 -15.37
C ILE A 429 7.65 11.02 -14.59
N ASP A 430 7.49 9.82 -14.08
CA ASP A 430 6.34 9.39 -13.28
C ASP A 430 6.73 8.33 -12.23
N GLY A 431 5.75 7.77 -11.54
CA GLY A 431 5.93 6.80 -10.46
C GLY A 431 6.39 5.40 -10.87
N ARG A 432 6.53 5.07 -12.15
CA ARG A 432 7.00 3.75 -12.62
C ARG A 432 8.49 3.47 -12.31
N GLY A 433 9.16 4.42 -11.70
CA GLY A 433 10.41 4.27 -10.96
C GLY A 433 11.51 3.47 -11.65
N GLY A 434 12.14 2.59 -10.86
CA GLY A 434 13.29 1.80 -11.29
C GLY A 434 13.01 0.84 -12.45
N ASP A 435 11.79 0.35 -12.57
CA ASP A 435 11.38 -0.59 -13.63
C ASP A 435 11.57 -0.01 -15.03
N LEU A 436 11.23 1.26 -15.17
CA LEU A 436 11.30 1.96 -16.43
C LEU A 436 12.55 2.84 -16.51
N TYR A 437 12.75 3.70 -15.52
CA TYR A 437 13.76 4.76 -15.60
C TYR A 437 15.15 4.28 -15.23
N GLY A 438 15.30 3.46 -14.17
CA GLY A 438 16.58 3.00 -13.64
C GLY A 438 17.38 4.10 -12.95
N ASP A 439 18.49 3.73 -12.29
CA ASP A 439 19.32 4.65 -11.50
C ASP A 439 19.85 5.83 -12.33
N LYS A 440 20.40 5.56 -13.53
CA LYS A 440 21.03 6.60 -14.36
C LYS A 440 20.08 7.75 -14.66
N PHE A 441 18.90 7.45 -15.22
CA PHE A 441 17.93 8.49 -15.57
C PHE A 441 17.38 9.18 -14.32
N THR A 442 17.12 8.42 -13.25
CA THR A 442 16.60 9.00 -12.01
C THR A 442 17.61 10.00 -11.41
N PHE A 443 18.91 9.69 -11.41
CA PHE A 443 19.93 10.63 -10.95
C PHE A 443 20.11 11.84 -11.90
N GLU A 444 19.99 11.65 -13.22
CA GLU A 444 19.95 12.76 -14.18
C GLU A 444 18.76 13.69 -13.90
N TYR A 445 17.58 13.14 -13.69
CA TYR A 445 16.38 13.91 -13.30
C TYR A 445 16.61 14.66 -11.98
N MET A 446 17.15 14.01 -10.94
CA MET A 446 17.42 14.64 -9.66
C MET A 446 18.45 15.78 -9.81
N THR A 447 19.49 15.59 -10.62
CA THR A 447 20.49 16.60 -10.93
C THR A 447 19.86 17.83 -11.59
N ILE A 448 18.97 17.62 -12.56
CA ILE A 448 18.23 18.72 -13.22
C ILE A 448 17.31 19.42 -12.22
N TYR A 449 16.48 18.67 -11.51
CA TYR A 449 15.45 19.21 -10.63
C TYR A 449 16.04 20.02 -9.46
N HIS A 450 17.14 19.54 -8.85
CA HIS A 450 17.83 20.20 -7.75
C HIS A 450 18.95 21.15 -8.19
N VAL A 451 19.10 21.36 -9.52
CA VAL A 451 20.12 22.27 -10.06
C VAL A 451 21.55 21.89 -9.64
N GLY A 452 21.84 20.59 -9.65
CA GLY A 452 23.15 20.04 -9.33
C GLY A 452 24.19 20.32 -10.42
N GLU A 453 25.45 19.95 -10.17
CA GLU A 453 26.53 20.17 -11.13
C GLU A 453 26.22 19.55 -12.51
N GLY A 454 26.36 20.34 -13.58
CA GLY A 454 26.10 19.90 -14.97
C GLY A 454 24.64 19.85 -15.40
N TRP A 455 23.69 20.29 -14.56
CA TRP A 455 22.25 20.24 -14.83
C TRP A 455 21.84 20.89 -16.15
N GLU A 456 22.45 22.01 -16.56
CA GLU A 456 22.09 22.72 -17.79
C GLU A 456 22.35 21.87 -19.04
N LYS A 457 23.51 21.18 -19.07
CA LYS A 457 23.85 20.28 -20.18
C LYS A 457 22.83 19.15 -20.29
N LEU A 458 22.43 18.56 -19.17
CA LEU A 458 21.42 17.50 -19.12
C LEU A 458 20.05 18.04 -19.53
N PHE A 459 19.61 19.17 -18.98
CA PHE A 459 18.31 19.77 -19.28
C PHE A 459 18.17 20.11 -20.79
N ASN A 460 19.22 20.70 -21.38
CA ASN A 460 19.20 21.12 -22.78
C ASN A 460 19.06 19.94 -23.78
N GLN A 461 19.50 18.73 -23.40
CA GLN A 461 19.35 17.53 -24.23
C GLN A 461 17.90 17.15 -24.48
N TYR A 462 16.99 17.46 -23.54
CA TYR A 462 15.59 17.07 -23.63
C TYR A 462 14.71 18.04 -24.41
N GLN A 463 15.20 19.24 -24.72
CA GLN A 463 14.46 20.24 -25.51
C GLN A 463 13.06 20.52 -24.95
N ILE A 464 12.98 20.88 -23.69
CA ILE A 464 11.72 21.11 -22.98
C ILE A 464 11.02 22.37 -23.52
N ASP A 465 9.71 22.29 -23.75
CA ASP A 465 8.88 23.41 -24.19
C ASP A 465 8.27 24.17 -23.01
N TYR A 466 7.81 23.45 -21.98
CA TYR A 466 7.24 24.05 -20.78
C TYR A 466 7.49 23.18 -19.54
N LEU A 467 7.39 23.80 -18.36
CA LEU A 467 7.54 23.11 -17.08
C LEU A 467 6.22 23.18 -16.30
N LEU A 468 5.87 22.11 -15.64
CA LEU A 468 4.90 22.06 -14.56
C LEU A 468 5.57 21.45 -13.33
N ILE A 469 5.94 22.29 -12.38
CA ILE A 469 6.83 21.98 -11.27
C ILE A 469 6.31 22.60 -9.98
N ASP A 470 6.92 22.21 -8.86
CA ASP A 470 6.54 22.73 -7.56
C ASP A 470 6.77 24.24 -7.46
N HIS A 471 5.86 24.91 -6.75
CA HIS A 471 5.97 26.34 -6.45
C HIS A 471 7.34 26.67 -5.87
N LYS A 472 7.98 27.73 -6.40
CA LYS A 472 9.30 28.19 -5.98
C LYS A 472 10.42 27.15 -6.09
N SER A 473 10.31 26.16 -6.98
CA SER A 473 11.40 25.22 -7.23
C SER A 473 12.68 25.96 -7.70
N ALA A 474 13.85 25.47 -7.28
CA ALA A 474 15.14 26.06 -7.67
C ALA A 474 15.31 26.12 -9.20
N LEU A 475 14.92 25.04 -9.90
CA LEU A 475 14.97 24.96 -11.35
C LEU A 475 14.12 26.07 -12.00
N GLY A 476 12.88 26.25 -11.55
CA GLY A 476 11.97 27.28 -12.08
C GLY A 476 12.52 28.69 -11.88
N GLN A 477 13.06 28.99 -10.70
CA GLN A 477 13.64 30.30 -10.39
C GLN A 477 14.85 30.62 -11.26
N ILE A 478 15.79 29.67 -11.43
CA ILE A 478 16.99 29.88 -12.26
C ILE A 478 16.62 30.05 -13.72
N LEU A 479 15.73 29.22 -14.27
CA LEU A 479 15.31 29.33 -15.68
C LEU A 479 14.57 30.64 -15.96
N SER A 480 13.80 31.17 -15.01
CA SER A 480 13.15 32.48 -15.08
C SER A 480 14.18 33.61 -15.02
N ALA A 481 15.11 33.58 -14.05
CA ALA A 481 16.17 34.58 -13.90
C ALA A 481 17.12 34.64 -15.12
N GLN A 482 17.38 33.50 -15.77
CA GLN A 482 18.12 33.44 -17.04
C GLN A 482 17.30 33.92 -18.25
N ASN A 483 16.05 34.31 -18.06
CA ASN A 483 15.12 34.70 -19.14
C ASN A 483 14.91 33.61 -20.22
N ARG A 484 15.20 32.35 -19.90
CA ARG A 484 15.01 31.22 -20.82
C ARG A 484 13.56 30.72 -20.83
N TYR A 485 12.89 30.82 -19.69
CA TYR A 485 11.48 30.48 -19.51
C TYR A 485 10.79 31.63 -18.80
N LYS A 486 9.49 31.80 -19.07
CA LYS A 486 8.65 32.79 -18.44
C LYS A 486 7.60 32.11 -17.56
N LEU A 487 7.48 32.59 -16.32
CA LEU A 487 6.45 32.16 -15.40
C LEU A 487 5.10 32.73 -15.87
N VAL A 488 4.14 31.86 -16.19
CA VAL A 488 2.82 32.25 -16.73
C VAL A 488 1.66 31.85 -15.82
N TYR A 489 1.90 30.95 -14.87
CA TYR A 489 0.95 30.56 -13.82
C TYR A 489 1.72 30.19 -12.57
N ASP A 490 1.18 30.61 -11.43
CA ASP A 490 1.73 30.31 -10.11
C ASP A 490 0.60 30.24 -9.08
N ASP A 491 0.59 29.17 -8.28
CA ASP A 491 -0.29 29.05 -7.14
C ASP A 491 0.49 28.62 -5.89
N LYS A 492 -0.20 28.27 -4.83
CA LYS A 492 0.43 27.87 -3.57
C LYS A 492 1.33 26.63 -3.71
N TYR A 493 1.07 25.75 -4.67
CA TYR A 493 1.67 24.43 -4.81
C TYR A 493 2.47 24.26 -6.09
N TYR A 494 2.02 24.82 -7.21
CA TYR A 494 2.57 24.56 -8.53
C TYR A 494 2.79 25.82 -9.35
N SER A 495 3.82 25.77 -10.20
CA SER A 495 4.17 26.81 -11.16
C SER A 495 4.19 26.24 -12.59
N VAL A 496 3.71 27.04 -13.57
CA VAL A 496 3.86 26.75 -15.00
C VAL A 496 4.78 27.77 -15.61
N LEU A 497 5.85 27.30 -16.24
CA LEU A 497 6.78 28.11 -17.00
C LEU A 497 6.77 27.66 -18.47
N VAL A 498 6.76 28.61 -19.41
CA VAL A 498 6.85 28.33 -20.83
C VAL A 498 8.16 28.87 -21.40
N LYS A 499 8.73 28.20 -22.39
CA LYS A 499 9.97 28.62 -23.06
C LYS A 499 9.79 30.01 -23.65
N ASN A 500 10.75 30.88 -23.45
CA ASN A 500 10.70 32.25 -23.95
C ASN A 500 11.00 32.31 -25.46
N GLU A 501 10.10 31.75 -26.26
CA GLU A 501 10.18 31.65 -27.73
C GLU A 501 8.82 31.99 -28.36
N GLY A 502 8.81 32.37 -29.67
CA GLY A 502 7.65 32.83 -30.41
C GLY A 502 6.40 31.94 -30.32
N LYS A 503 6.58 30.62 -30.14
CA LYS A 503 5.48 29.66 -29.93
C LYS A 503 4.56 30.03 -28.76
N PHE A 504 5.09 30.66 -27.72
CA PHE A 504 4.38 31.03 -26.51
C PHE A 504 4.22 32.54 -26.32
N GLU A 505 4.56 33.33 -27.32
CA GLU A 505 4.57 34.81 -27.22
C GLU A 505 3.22 35.38 -26.76
N SER A 506 2.12 34.92 -27.34
CA SER A 506 0.77 35.36 -26.94
C SER A 506 0.41 35.03 -25.51
N ILE A 507 0.88 33.88 -24.99
CA ILE A 507 0.67 33.45 -23.62
C ILE A 507 1.54 34.29 -22.67
N ILE A 508 2.78 34.53 -23.04
CA ILE A 508 3.72 35.36 -22.28
C ILE A 508 3.21 36.79 -22.18
N GLN A 509 2.81 37.41 -23.30
CA GLN A 509 2.26 38.77 -23.28
C GLN A 509 1.03 38.92 -22.38
N LYS A 510 0.20 37.88 -22.31
CA LYS A 510 -1.05 37.90 -21.54
C LYS A 510 -0.90 37.56 -20.06
N TYR A 511 0.00 36.65 -19.73
CA TYR A 511 0.04 36.00 -18.42
C TYR A 511 1.40 36.06 -17.72
N ALA A 512 2.48 36.61 -18.35
CA ALA A 512 3.79 36.63 -17.71
C ALA A 512 3.72 37.34 -16.34
N ILE A 513 4.18 36.63 -15.32
CA ILE A 513 4.29 37.14 -13.97
C ILE A 513 5.68 37.77 -13.84
N PRO A 514 5.80 39.05 -13.44
CA PRO A 514 7.09 39.72 -13.30
C PRO A 514 8.02 39.00 -12.31
N ASP A 515 9.33 38.99 -12.63
CA ASP A 515 10.38 38.30 -11.87
C ASP A 515 10.67 38.93 -10.46
N ASN A 516 9.73 39.67 -9.88
CA ASN A 516 9.82 40.20 -8.51
C ASN A 516 9.73 39.11 -7.41
N ILE A 517 9.93 37.85 -7.81
CA ILE A 517 10.02 36.73 -6.86
C ILE A 517 11.39 36.82 -6.19
N VAL A 518 11.40 37.35 -4.97
CA VAL A 518 12.52 37.34 -4.05
C VAL A 518 13.13 35.93 -4.03
N LEU A 519 14.33 35.78 -4.54
CA LEU A 519 15.14 34.58 -4.36
C LEU A 519 15.17 34.28 -2.87
N ALA A 520 14.41 33.28 -2.44
CA ALA A 520 14.54 32.78 -1.07
C ALA A 520 16.01 32.32 -0.91
N PRO A 521 16.71 32.77 0.14
CA PRO A 521 18.11 32.46 0.28
C PRO A 521 18.32 30.95 0.26
N LEU A 522 19.28 30.48 -0.53
CA LEU A 522 19.75 29.09 -0.70
C LEU A 522 20.30 28.46 0.60
N HIS A 523 19.83 28.87 1.76
CA HIS A 523 20.39 28.55 3.07
C HIS A 523 19.98 27.20 3.67
N LYS A 524 19.53 26.22 2.90
CA LYS A 524 19.25 24.85 3.41
C LYS A 524 19.79 23.70 2.55
N LEU A 525 20.86 23.92 1.79
CA LEU A 525 21.56 22.84 1.07
C LEU A 525 22.73 22.21 1.84
N SER A 526 22.89 22.50 3.13
CA SER A 526 24.01 21.97 3.94
C SER A 526 23.72 20.69 4.73
N LEU A 527 22.70 19.91 4.34
CA LEU A 527 22.39 18.63 4.99
C LEU A 527 22.57 17.40 4.06
N LEU A 528 23.37 17.55 3.00
CA LEU A 528 23.76 16.43 2.14
C LEU A 528 25.31 16.40 2.02
N ASN A 529 26.01 16.25 3.16
CA ASN A 529 27.38 15.74 3.24
C ASN A 529 27.39 14.51 4.13
#